data_d4f801e2dfcc1e9ff6469de9f37db842
#
_entry.id   d4f801e2dfcc1e9ff6469de9f37db842
#
_cell.length_a   1.000
_cell.length_b   1.000
_cell.length_c   1.000
_cell.angle_alpha   90.00
_cell.angle_beta   90.00
_cell.angle_gamma   90.00
#
_symmetry.space_group_name_H-M   'P 1'
#
loop_
_entity.id
_entity.type
_entity.pdbx_description
1 polymer ?
#
loop_
_entity_poly.entity_id
_entity_poly.type
_entity_poly.pdbx_seq_one_letter_code
_entity_poly.pdbx_strand_id
1 'polypeptide(L)' 'MTTRDQALAAAGRILAEARTRRDALSPLEAARLAHEPGGPSIEELAERIRSARQRAARAATRSNRAA' A
#
# COMPACT_ATOMS: atom_id res chain seq x y z
N MET A 1 -7.21 31.52 -6.26
CA MET A 1 -7.49 30.78 -5.00
C MET A 1 -7.94 29.37 -5.30
N THR A 2 -7.38 28.39 -4.59
CA THR A 2 -7.78 26.99 -4.73
C THR A 2 -9.11 26.78 -4.02
N THR A 3 -10.09 26.19 -4.69
CA THR A 3 -11.35 25.82 -4.04
C THR A 3 -11.15 24.62 -3.12
N ARG A 4 -12.09 24.41 -2.20
CA ARG A 4 -12.09 23.26 -1.31
C ARG A 4 -12.08 21.94 -2.12
N ASP A 5 -12.87 21.87 -3.20
CA ASP A 5 -12.94 20.70 -4.06
C ASP A 5 -11.62 20.43 -4.78
N GLN A 6 -10.95 21.49 -5.25
CA GLN A 6 -9.63 21.37 -5.86
C GLN A 6 -8.58 20.89 -4.86
N ALA A 7 -8.63 21.39 -3.62
CA ALA A 7 -7.72 20.97 -2.56
C ALA A 7 -7.93 19.49 -2.20
N LEU A 8 -9.19 19.04 -2.10
CA LEU A 8 -9.51 17.64 -1.83
C LEU A 8 -9.08 16.70 -2.97
N ALA A 9 -9.27 17.14 -4.21
CA ALA A 9 -8.84 16.38 -5.39
C ALA A 9 -7.31 16.25 -5.43
N ALA A 10 -6.58 17.34 -5.12
CA ALA A 10 -5.13 17.32 -5.06
C ALA A 10 -4.62 16.38 -3.94
N ALA A 11 -5.23 16.43 -2.76
CA ALA A 11 -4.90 15.54 -1.66
C ALA A 11 -5.15 14.06 -2.03
N GLY A 12 -6.27 13.77 -2.71
CA GLY A 12 -6.59 12.43 -3.19
C GLY A 12 -5.54 11.90 -4.17
N ARG A 13 -5.06 12.73 -5.10
CA ARG A 13 -4.00 12.35 -6.03
C ARG A 13 -2.69 12.06 -5.34
N ILE A 14 -2.29 12.88 -4.36
CA ILE A 14 -1.08 12.65 -3.58
C ILE A 14 -1.13 11.31 -2.84
N LEU A 15 -2.26 10.99 -2.22
CA LEU A 15 -2.46 9.71 -1.54
C LEU A 15 -2.40 8.52 -2.52
N ALA A 16 -3.03 8.66 -3.69
CA ALA A 16 -2.99 7.63 -4.72
C ALA A 16 -1.57 7.40 -5.26
N GLU A 17 -0.81 8.46 -5.49
CA GLU A 17 0.59 8.36 -5.91
C GLU A 17 1.46 7.71 -4.84
N ALA A 18 1.25 8.04 -3.57
CA ALA A 18 1.97 7.42 -2.46
C ALA A 18 1.69 5.92 -2.37
N ARG A 19 0.44 5.50 -2.56
CA ARG A 19 0.07 4.09 -2.60
C ARG A 19 0.72 3.37 -3.78
N THR A 20 0.70 3.98 -4.97
CA THR A 20 1.32 3.42 -6.16
C THR A 20 2.81 3.20 -5.98
N ARG A 21 3.52 4.16 -5.40
CA ARG A 21 4.95 4.03 -5.11
C ARG A 21 5.21 2.91 -4.11
N ARG A 22 4.39 2.81 -3.06
CA ARG A 22 4.52 1.77 -2.05
C ARG A 22 4.28 0.38 -2.64
N ASP A 23 3.26 0.25 -3.50
CA ASP A 23 2.90 -1.01 -4.13
C ASP A 23 3.92 -1.44 -5.20
N ALA A 24 4.68 -0.49 -5.75
CA ALA A 24 5.77 -0.76 -6.68
C ALA A 24 7.01 -1.37 -6.01
N LEU A 25 7.15 -1.22 -4.68
CA LEU A 25 8.26 -1.80 -3.94
C LEU A 25 8.02 -3.30 -3.73
N SER A 26 9.09 -4.09 -3.79
CA SER A 26 9.02 -5.49 -3.39
C SER A 26 8.68 -5.60 -1.89
N PRO A 27 8.13 -6.73 -1.42
CA PRO A 27 7.88 -6.91 0.02
C PRO A 27 9.13 -6.65 0.88
N LEU A 28 10.29 -7.09 0.43
CA LEU A 28 11.54 -6.88 1.16
C LEU A 28 11.93 -5.40 1.22
N GLU A 29 11.82 -4.69 0.11
CA GLU A 29 12.12 -3.25 0.07
C GLU A 29 11.17 -2.46 0.96
N ALA A 30 9.87 -2.77 0.89
CA ALA A 30 8.86 -2.13 1.74
C ALA A 30 9.12 -2.43 3.22
N ALA A 31 9.52 -3.67 3.55
CA ALA A 31 9.86 -4.06 4.91
C ALA A 31 11.07 -3.29 5.45
N ARG A 32 12.08 -3.07 4.62
CA ARG A 32 13.26 -2.29 5.01
C ARG A 32 12.91 -0.85 5.36
N LEU A 33 12.00 -0.24 4.59
CA LEU A 33 11.53 1.12 4.87
C LEU A 33 10.69 1.20 6.15
N ALA A 34 9.91 0.17 6.44
CA ALA A 34 9.03 0.13 7.61
C ALA A 34 9.72 -0.37 8.87
N HIS A 35 10.92 -0.94 8.76
CA HIS A 35 11.63 -1.53 9.89
C HIS A 35 12.01 -0.48 10.93
N GLU A 36 11.76 -0.82 12.20
CA GLU A 36 12.14 0.01 13.35
C GLU A 36 12.96 -0.82 14.33
N PRO A 37 13.96 -0.21 14.99
CA PRO A 37 14.73 -0.91 16.03
C PRO A 37 13.81 -1.41 17.15
N GLY A 38 13.95 -2.66 17.53
CA GLY A 38 13.12 -3.28 18.56
C GLY A 38 11.77 -3.80 18.06
N GLY A 39 11.41 -3.51 16.82
CA GLY A 39 10.18 -4.03 16.20
C GLY A 39 10.40 -5.38 15.51
N PRO A 40 9.40 -5.83 14.72
CA PRO A 40 9.52 -7.07 13.96
C PRO A 40 10.74 -7.03 13.02
N SER A 41 11.33 -8.19 12.73
CA SER A 41 12.43 -8.28 11.79
C SER A 41 12.00 -7.90 10.38
N ILE A 42 12.97 -7.56 9.53
CA ILE A 42 12.70 -7.25 8.12
C ILE A 42 12.03 -8.43 7.44
N GLU A 43 12.47 -9.66 7.73
CA GLU A 43 11.90 -10.89 7.17
C GLU A 43 10.44 -11.08 7.59
N GLU A 44 10.12 -10.83 8.86
CA GLU A 44 8.75 -10.90 9.36
C GLU A 44 7.85 -9.86 8.71
N LEU A 45 8.35 -8.62 8.58
CA LEU A 45 7.61 -7.56 7.90
C LEU A 45 7.39 -7.88 6.42
N ALA A 46 8.40 -8.40 5.73
CA ALA A 46 8.29 -8.80 4.33
C ALA A 46 7.23 -9.88 4.15
N GLU A 47 7.19 -10.86 5.05
CA GLU A 47 6.19 -11.93 5.01
C GLU A 47 4.77 -11.39 5.24
N ARG A 48 4.60 -10.49 6.19
CA ARG A 48 3.30 -9.83 6.45
C ARG A 48 2.83 -9.05 5.23
N ILE A 49 3.72 -8.31 4.59
CA ILE A 49 3.40 -7.53 3.39
C ILE A 49 3.02 -8.46 2.25
N ARG A 50 3.77 -9.53 2.03
CA ARG A 50 3.48 -10.54 1.00
C ARG A 50 2.10 -11.15 1.22
N SER A 51 1.80 -11.57 2.43
CA SER A 51 0.50 -12.17 2.79
C SER A 51 -0.65 -11.19 2.61
N ALA A 52 -0.47 -9.94 3.03
CA ALA A 52 -1.49 -8.90 2.86
C ALA A 52 -1.78 -8.63 1.38
N ARG A 53 -0.75 -8.56 0.55
CA ARG A 53 -0.91 -8.36 -0.91
C ARG A 53 -1.62 -9.53 -1.56
N GLN A 54 -1.32 -10.77 -1.14
CA GLN A 54 -2.00 -11.96 -1.65
C GLN A 54 -3.48 -11.95 -1.27
N ARG A 55 -3.81 -11.57 -0.03
CA ARG A 55 -5.21 -11.46 0.41
C ARG A 55 -5.96 -10.40 -0.38
N ALA A 56 -5.33 -9.25 -0.61
CA ALA A 56 -5.92 -8.17 -1.40
C ALA A 56 -6.18 -8.61 -2.84
N ALA A 57 -5.24 -9.31 -3.45
CA ALA A 57 -5.38 -9.83 -4.80
C ALA A 57 -6.54 -10.84 -4.90
N ARG A 58 -6.67 -11.74 -3.92
CA ARG A 58 -7.77 -12.71 -3.87
C ARG A 58 -9.12 -12.03 -3.69
N ALA A 59 -9.18 -11.01 -2.84
CA ALA A 59 -10.40 -10.23 -2.62
C ALA A 59 -10.83 -9.50 -3.90
N ALA A 60 -9.88 -8.90 -4.62
CA ALA A 60 -10.13 -8.26 -5.91
C ALA A 60 -10.67 -9.24 -6.95
N THR A 61 -10.11 -10.45 -7.01
CA THR A 61 -10.56 -11.51 -7.91
C THR A 61 -11.99 -11.94 -7.60
N ARG A 62 -12.31 -12.10 -6.30
CA ARG A 62 -13.69 -12.44 -5.89
C ARG A 62 -14.68 -11.36 -6.26
N SER A 63 -14.35 -10.09 -6.06
CA SER A 63 -15.20 -8.97 -6.42
C SER A 63 -15.46 -8.94 -7.93
N ASN A 64 -14.47 -9.21 -8.75
CA ASN A 64 -14.60 -9.27 -10.20
C ASN A 64 -15.50 -10.43 -10.65
N ARG A 65 -15.46 -11.57 -9.95
CA ARG A 65 -16.32 -12.72 -10.26
C ARG A 65 -17.76 -12.48 -9.86
N ALA A 66 -17.98 -11.72 -8.79
CA ALA A 66 -19.33 -11.43 -8.29
C ALA A 66 -20.06 -10.39 -9.14
N ALA A 67 -19.35 -9.63 -9.95
CA ALA A 67 -19.94 -8.60 -10.82
C ALA A 67 -20.45 -9.21 -12.18
#